data_aa83c8a35ee9d65f3d2920e0227859bb
#
_entry.id   aa83c8a35ee9d65f3d2920e0227859bb
#
_cell.length_a   1.000
_cell.length_b   1.000
_cell.length_c   1.000
_cell.angle_alpha   90.00
_cell.angle_beta   90.00
_cell.angle_gamma   90.00
#
_symmetry.space_group_name_H-M   'P 1'
#
loop_
_entity.id
_entity.type
_entity.pdbx_description
1 polymer ?
#
loop_
_entity_poly.entity_id
_entity_poly.type
_entity_poly.pdbx_seq_one_letter_code
_entity_poly.pdbx_strand_id
1 'polypeptide(L)'
;MGKILVIAEKPSVARDIANVLGCNNKGEGFLENDKYIVSWAFGHLVTLCEPDEYDKALKRWSAETLPIIPESMKLKAIRGNKKQLDILKKLMNSKGTESLICATDSGREGELIFRYI
;
A
#
# COMPACT_ATOMS: atom_id res chain seq x y z
N MET A 1 -16.98 -1.34 -19.34
CA MET A 1 -16.40 -0.15 -18.71
C MET A 1 -15.64 -0.54 -17.44
N GLY A 2 -14.49 0.04 -17.26
CA GLY A 2 -13.68 -0.22 -16.08
C GLY A 2 -14.18 0.53 -14.84
N LYS A 3 -13.79 0.03 -13.68
CA LYS A 3 -14.07 0.70 -12.39
C LYS A 3 -12.89 1.56 -11.98
N ILE A 4 -13.16 2.53 -11.12
CA ILE A 4 -12.15 3.40 -10.52
C ILE A 4 -11.79 2.81 -9.16
N LEU A 5 -10.52 2.50 -8.94
CA LEU A 5 -10.01 1.99 -7.67
C LEU A 5 -9.58 3.16 -6.78
N VAL A 6 -10.21 3.28 -5.62
CA VAL A 6 -9.89 4.27 -4.60
C VAL A 6 -9.11 3.58 -3.49
N ILE A 7 -7.93 4.09 -3.15
CA ILE A 7 -7.09 3.52 -2.10
C ILE A 7 -6.99 4.52 -0.95
N ALA A 8 -7.58 4.16 0.19
CA ALA A 8 -7.51 4.91 1.43
C ALA A 8 -6.34 4.43 2.30
N GLU A 9 -5.95 5.24 3.26
CA GLU A 9 -4.82 4.91 4.15
C GLU A 9 -5.17 3.87 5.21
N LYS A 10 -6.46 3.79 5.61
CA LYS A 10 -6.94 2.85 6.64
C LYS A 10 -8.41 2.47 6.41
N PRO A 11 -8.85 1.33 6.99
CA PRO A 11 -10.21 0.80 6.75
C PRO A 11 -11.34 1.76 7.14
N SER A 12 -11.19 2.51 8.23
CA SER A 12 -12.22 3.45 8.68
C SER A 12 -12.50 4.55 7.65
N VAL A 13 -11.45 5.12 7.08
CA VAL A 13 -11.55 6.14 6.03
C VAL A 13 -12.17 5.53 4.76
N ALA A 14 -11.75 4.33 4.41
CA ALA A 14 -12.31 3.62 3.25
C ALA A 14 -13.82 3.41 3.39
N ARG A 15 -14.28 3.03 4.59
CA ARG A 15 -15.72 2.87 4.84
C ARG A 15 -16.49 4.18 4.68
N ASP A 16 -15.94 5.30 5.16
CA ASP A 16 -16.57 6.60 5.02
C ASP A 16 -16.67 7.00 3.53
N ILE A 17 -15.60 6.79 2.78
CA ILE A 17 -15.59 7.06 1.33
C ILE A 17 -16.60 6.15 0.61
N ALA A 18 -16.62 4.87 0.95
CA ALA A 18 -17.54 3.91 0.35
C ALA A 18 -19.00 4.28 0.61
N ASN A 19 -19.32 4.76 1.81
CA ASN A 19 -20.67 5.24 2.13
C ASN A 19 -21.08 6.41 1.24
N VAL A 20 -20.20 7.38 1.04
CA VAL A 20 -20.47 8.53 0.18
C VAL A 20 -20.65 8.11 -1.28
N LEU A 21 -19.85 7.16 -1.75
CA LEU A 21 -19.89 6.69 -3.13
C LEU A 21 -20.97 5.63 -3.38
N GLY A 22 -21.62 5.12 -2.34
CA GLY A 22 -22.64 4.07 -2.45
C GLY A 22 -22.08 2.68 -2.72
N CYS A 23 -20.86 2.40 -2.28
CA CYS A 23 -20.22 1.09 -2.42
C CYS A 23 -20.66 0.14 -1.32
N ASN A 24 -21.74 -0.61 -1.55
CA ASN A 24 -22.37 -1.48 -0.56
C ASN A 24 -21.99 -2.95 -0.70
N ASN A 25 -21.40 -3.36 -1.80
CA ASN A 25 -21.01 -4.76 -2.03
C ASN A 25 -19.65 -5.01 -1.37
N LYS A 26 -19.60 -5.94 -0.43
CA LYS A 26 -18.36 -6.31 0.25
C LYS A 26 -17.62 -7.39 -0.53
N GLY A 27 -16.34 -7.14 -0.80
CA GLY A 27 -15.40 -8.15 -1.22
C GLY A 27 -14.37 -8.42 -0.12
N GLU A 28 -13.43 -9.28 -0.39
CA GLU A 28 -12.32 -9.54 0.53
C GLU A 28 -11.30 -8.39 0.45
N GLY A 29 -11.31 -7.52 1.44
CA GLY A 29 -10.41 -6.37 1.52
C GLY A 29 -10.82 -5.16 0.69
N PHE A 30 -12.08 -5.08 0.26
CA PHE A 30 -12.61 -3.94 -0.48
C PHE A 30 -14.13 -3.84 -0.41
N LEU A 31 -14.63 -2.68 -0.80
CA LEU A 31 -16.07 -2.40 -0.98
C LEU A 31 -16.26 -1.89 -2.41
N GLU A 32 -17.33 -2.28 -3.07
CA GLU A 32 -17.52 -1.88 -4.47
C GLU A 32 -18.98 -1.58 -4.85
N ASN A 33 -19.12 -0.89 -5.96
CA ASN A 33 -20.37 -0.75 -6.71
C ASN A 33 -20.05 -0.88 -8.20
N ASP A 34 -20.98 -0.47 -9.05
CA ASP A 34 -20.81 -0.59 -10.51
C ASP A 34 -19.68 0.31 -11.05
N LYS A 35 -19.33 1.38 -10.34
CA LYS A 35 -18.39 2.40 -10.82
C LYS A 35 -17.09 2.42 -10.04
N TYR A 36 -17.12 2.15 -8.73
CA TYR A 36 -15.99 2.29 -7.84
C TYR A 36 -15.66 1.01 -7.10
N ILE A 37 -14.36 0.83 -6.84
CA ILE A 37 -13.85 -0.14 -5.87
C ILE A 37 -13.10 0.68 -4.82
N VAL A 38 -13.46 0.57 -3.55
CA VAL A 38 -12.78 1.25 -2.45
C VAL A 38 -12.02 0.23 -1.62
N SER A 39 -10.73 0.36 -1.56
CA SER A 39 -9.86 -0.49 -0.75
C SER A 39 -8.99 0.38 0.15
N TRP A 40 -8.12 -0.24 0.93
CA TRP A 40 -7.37 0.46 1.97
C TRP A 40 -6.02 -0.20 2.24
N ALA A 41 -5.11 0.61 2.81
CA ALA A 41 -3.91 0.14 3.46
C ALA A 41 -4.15 0.09 4.99
N PHE A 42 -3.15 -0.31 5.74
CA PHE A 42 -3.13 -0.24 7.21
C PHE A 42 -2.03 0.73 7.65
N GLY A 43 -2.03 1.95 7.12
CA GLY A 43 -0.87 2.79 7.12
C GLY A 43 0.14 2.24 6.12
N HIS A 44 1.38 2.02 6.50
CA HIS A 44 2.38 1.42 5.60
C HIS A 44 2.13 -0.07 5.36
N LEU A 45 2.09 -0.48 4.10
CA LEU A 45 2.09 -1.89 3.68
C LEU A 45 3.45 -2.34 3.18
N VAL A 46 4.23 -1.40 2.67
CA VAL A 46 5.56 -1.62 2.11
C VAL A 46 6.53 -0.68 2.82
N THR A 47 7.72 -1.17 3.13
CA THR A 47 8.78 -0.40 3.76
C THR A 47 10.13 -0.71 3.11
N LEU A 48 11.13 0.09 3.42
CA LEU A 48 12.50 -0.19 3.00
C LEU A 48 13.05 -1.40 3.74
N CYS A 49 13.90 -2.19 3.08
CA CYS A 49 14.62 -3.27 3.73
C CYS A 49 15.56 -2.73 4.80
N GLU A 50 15.73 -3.51 5.87
CA GLU A 50 16.67 -3.20 6.92
C GLU A 50 18.12 -3.46 6.46
N PRO A 51 19.13 -2.80 7.06
CA PRO A 51 20.53 -3.01 6.65
C PRO A 51 21.00 -4.46 6.64
N ASP A 52 20.58 -5.26 7.63
CA ASP A 52 20.95 -6.68 7.73
C ASP A 52 20.32 -7.56 6.65
N GLU A 53 19.31 -7.06 5.94
CA GLU A 53 18.70 -7.76 4.79
C GLU A 53 19.54 -7.61 3.51
N TYR A 54 20.48 -6.65 3.47
CA TYR A 54 21.47 -6.51 2.40
C TYR A 54 22.72 -7.34 2.70
N ASP A 55 23.18 -7.32 3.95
CA ASP A 55 24.31 -8.09 4.45
C ASP A 55 24.13 -8.32 5.96
N LYS A 56 24.21 -9.57 6.39
CA LYS A 56 24.05 -9.96 7.79
C LYS A 56 25.03 -9.27 8.73
N ALA A 57 26.23 -8.92 8.23
CA ALA A 57 27.24 -8.18 8.98
C ALA A 57 26.75 -6.79 9.41
N LEU A 58 25.79 -6.20 8.72
CA LEU A 58 25.24 -4.88 8.99
C LEU A 58 24.22 -4.86 10.15
N LYS A 59 23.90 -6.00 10.72
CA LYS A 59 23.03 -6.06 11.91
C LYS A 59 23.66 -5.35 13.12
N ARG A 60 24.97 -5.39 13.23
CA ARG A 60 25.74 -4.61 14.20
C ARG A 60 26.34 -3.39 13.52
N TRP A 61 26.01 -2.22 14.02
CA TRP A 61 26.58 -0.98 13.51
C TRP A 61 27.93 -0.75 14.18
N SER A 62 28.93 -0.49 13.36
CA SER A 62 30.28 -0.15 13.81
C SER A 62 30.87 0.94 12.92
N ALA A 63 31.95 1.56 13.37
CA ALA A 63 32.64 2.58 12.56
C ALA A 63 33.15 2.01 11.24
N GLU A 64 33.44 0.72 11.17
CA GLU A 64 33.92 0.03 9.98
C GLU A 64 32.84 -0.20 8.94
N THR A 65 31.58 -0.37 9.37
CA THR A 65 30.43 -0.66 8.49
C THR A 65 29.60 0.56 8.13
N LEU A 66 29.79 1.69 8.79
CA LEU A 66 29.10 2.94 8.50
C LEU A 66 29.93 3.86 7.61
N PRO A 67 29.33 4.65 6.70
CA PRO A 67 27.90 4.71 6.39
C PRO A 67 27.42 3.49 5.59
N ILE A 68 26.16 3.10 5.79
CA ILE A 68 25.52 2.00 5.07
C ILE A 68 24.83 2.59 3.83
N ILE A 69 25.44 2.39 2.66
CA ILE A 69 24.94 2.93 1.39
C ILE A 69 24.78 1.77 0.40
N PRO A 70 23.58 1.16 0.29
CA PRO A 70 23.34 0.12 -0.70
C PRO A 70 23.34 0.73 -2.11
N GLU A 71 23.68 -0.07 -3.12
CA GLU A 71 23.64 0.36 -4.53
C GLU A 71 22.23 0.76 -4.96
N SER A 72 21.22 0.04 -4.45
CA SER A 72 19.81 0.37 -4.67
C SER A 72 19.01 0.12 -3.40
N MET A 73 18.07 1.00 -3.12
CA MET A 73 17.15 0.83 -1.97
C MET A 73 16.11 -0.21 -2.35
N LYS A 74 15.98 -1.26 -1.53
CA LYS A 74 15.02 -2.35 -1.74
C LYS A 74 13.82 -2.18 -0.83
N LEU A 75 12.65 -2.55 -1.36
CA LEU A 75 11.38 -2.52 -0.65
C LEU A 75 10.96 -3.93 -0.27
N LYS A 76 10.22 -4.04 0.83
CA LYS A 76 9.61 -5.29 1.27
C LYS A 76 8.20 -5.05 1.81
N ALA A 77 7.37 -6.09 1.77
CA ALA A 77 6.06 -6.05 2.43
C ALA A 77 6.26 -6.08 3.96
N ILE A 78 5.48 -5.28 4.68
CA ILE A 78 5.48 -5.30 6.13
C ILE A 78 4.86 -6.62 6.60
N ARG A 79 5.54 -7.30 7.51
CA ARG A 79 5.06 -8.57 8.07
C ARG A 79 3.68 -8.39 8.70
N GLY A 80 2.76 -9.30 8.36
CA GLY A 80 1.37 -9.24 8.81
C GLY A 80 0.43 -8.48 7.88
N ASN A 81 0.95 -7.64 6.99
CA ASN A 81 0.14 -6.84 6.06
C ASN A 81 0.21 -7.33 4.61
N LYS A 82 0.91 -8.44 4.36
CA LYS A 82 1.10 -8.96 3.02
C LYS A 82 -0.22 -9.31 2.33
N LYS A 83 -1.18 -9.85 3.06
CA LYS A 83 -2.49 -10.22 2.52
C LYS A 83 -3.19 -9.01 1.88
N GLN A 84 -3.23 -7.89 2.59
CA GLN A 84 -3.87 -6.67 2.07
C GLN A 84 -3.07 -6.08 0.90
N LEU A 85 -1.75 -6.15 0.94
CA LEU A 85 -0.91 -5.73 -0.18
C LEU A 85 -1.20 -6.57 -1.43
N ASP A 86 -1.33 -7.87 -1.29
CA ASP A 86 -1.64 -8.78 -2.40
C ASP A 86 -3.04 -8.49 -2.98
N ILE A 87 -4.02 -8.18 -2.13
CA ILE A 87 -5.36 -7.76 -2.55
C ILE A 87 -5.29 -6.48 -3.38
N LEU A 88 -4.56 -5.47 -2.92
CA LEU A 88 -4.39 -4.21 -3.66
C LEU A 88 -3.70 -4.42 -5.00
N LYS A 89 -2.65 -5.22 -5.04
CA LYS A 89 -1.96 -5.57 -6.28
C LYS A 89 -2.88 -6.25 -7.27
N LYS A 90 -3.69 -7.18 -6.81
CA LYS A 90 -4.67 -7.88 -7.63
C LYS A 90 -5.71 -6.93 -8.20
N LEU A 91 -6.23 -6.02 -7.38
CA LEU A 91 -7.19 -5.01 -7.81
C LEU A 91 -6.60 -4.04 -8.84
N MET A 92 -5.36 -3.58 -8.61
CA MET A 92 -4.66 -2.67 -9.53
C MET A 92 -4.41 -3.30 -10.89
N ASN A 93 -4.09 -4.59 -10.93
CA ASN A 93 -3.75 -5.30 -12.16
C ASN A 93 -4.97 -5.96 -12.80
N SER A 94 -6.14 -5.81 -12.24
CA SER A 94 -7.38 -6.33 -12.79
C SER A 94 -7.75 -5.60 -14.08
N LYS A 95 -8.19 -6.36 -15.08
CA LYS A 95 -8.69 -5.78 -16.33
C LYS A 95 -9.94 -4.90 -16.12
N GLY A 96 -10.65 -5.09 -15.01
CA GLY A 96 -11.79 -4.28 -14.64
C GLY A 96 -11.44 -2.94 -13.99
N THR A 97 -10.17 -2.68 -13.69
CA THR A 97 -9.72 -1.43 -13.09
C THR A 97 -9.18 -0.50 -14.17
N GLU A 98 -9.85 0.63 -14.35
CA GLU A 98 -9.53 1.62 -15.38
C GLU A 98 -8.57 2.70 -14.88
N SER A 99 -8.74 3.16 -13.63
CA SER A 99 -7.93 4.21 -13.05
C SER A 99 -7.84 4.07 -11.53
N LEU A 100 -6.91 4.84 -10.93
CA LEU A 100 -6.65 4.85 -9.50
C LEU A 100 -6.89 6.25 -8.93
N ILE A 101 -7.46 6.31 -7.73
CA ILE A 101 -7.54 7.55 -6.94
C ILE A 101 -6.76 7.32 -5.64
N CYS A 102 -5.76 8.17 -5.41
CA CYS A 102 -5.03 8.21 -4.17
C CYS A 102 -5.87 8.95 -3.12
N ALA A 103 -6.40 8.22 -2.15
CA ALA A 103 -7.20 8.78 -1.06
C ALA A 103 -6.50 8.60 0.30
N THR A 104 -5.18 8.54 0.28
CA THR A 104 -4.35 8.62 1.49
C THR A 104 -4.28 10.07 1.99
N ASP A 105 -3.73 10.27 3.19
CA ASP A 105 -3.62 11.62 3.74
C ASP A 105 -2.82 12.55 2.81
N SER A 106 -3.22 13.83 2.75
CA SER A 106 -2.62 14.82 1.86
C SER A 106 -1.28 15.34 2.39
N GLY A 107 -0.40 14.46 2.78
CA GLY A 107 0.93 14.79 3.27
C GLY A 107 1.99 13.96 2.59
N ARG A 108 3.23 14.28 2.88
CA ARG A 108 4.40 13.56 2.34
C ARG A 108 4.33 12.06 2.65
N GLU A 109 3.94 11.70 3.86
CA GLU A 109 3.84 10.30 4.27
C GLU A 109 2.71 9.56 3.54
N GLY A 110 1.54 10.18 3.41
CA GLY A 110 0.41 9.60 2.68
C GLY A 110 0.75 9.33 1.21
N GLU A 111 1.43 10.26 0.55
CA GLU A 111 1.91 10.08 -0.82
C GLU A 111 2.91 8.92 -0.90
N LEU A 112 3.82 8.83 0.06
CA LEU A 112 4.81 7.76 0.11
C LEU A 112 4.16 6.38 0.25
N ILE A 113 3.17 6.25 1.15
CA ILE A 113 2.41 5.00 1.34
C ILE A 113 1.79 4.54 0.01
N PHE A 114 1.15 5.45 -0.68
CA PHE A 114 0.50 5.16 -1.96
C PHE A 114 1.53 4.76 -3.04
N ARG A 115 2.63 5.48 -3.13
CA ARG A 115 3.67 5.23 -4.15
C ARG A 115 4.42 3.92 -3.93
N TYR A 116 4.51 3.45 -2.70
CA TYR A 116 5.17 2.17 -2.39
C TYR A 116 4.31 0.96 -2.73
N ILE A 117 3.00 1.11 -2.84
CA ILE A 117 2.09 0.05 -3.23
C ILE A 117 2.17 -0.15 -4.76
#